data_bb559adc412a663c2fc7304930c45e15
#
_entry.id   bb559adc412a663c2fc7304930c45e15
#
_cell.length_a   1.000
_cell.length_b   1.000
_cell.length_c   1.000
_cell.angle_alpha   90.00
_cell.angle_beta   90.00
_cell.angle_gamma   90.00
#
_symmetry.space_group_name_H-M   'P 1'
#
loop_
_entity.id
_entity.type
_entity.pdbx_description
1 polymer ?
#
loop_
_entity_poly.entity_id
_entity_poly.type
_entity_poly.pdbx_seq_one_letter_code
_entity_poly.pdbx_strand_id
1 'polypeptide(L)'
;PDRLRIDEVASDGATDLALFDGKQITVLSADENVYAQAPQPPSIEDALVYFVRDLRMRAPLSLLLSTHVRTELPALAKEVDYVESTQIRGQTAHHIAGRGDSVDFQIWIAEGTSPLPLRIVITYKLEQGQPRFAAEISDWNISPKFSGNTFQLALPKDARKIPFAVQLLAP
;
A
#
# COMPACT_ATOMS: atom_id res chain seq x y z
N PRO A 1 -5.45 2.66 14.60
CA PRO A 1 -4.08 2.08 14.53
C PRO A 1 -3.09 3.18 14.18
N ASP A 2 -1.88 3.04 14.72
CA ASP A 2 -0.79 4.01 14.59
C ASP A 2 0.48 3.36 14.01
N ARG A 3 0.43 2.06 13.73
CA ARG A 3 1.57 1.26 13.25
C ARG A 3 1.22 0.45 12.01
N LEU A 4 2.21 0.33 11.11
CA LEU A 4 2.11 -0.45 9.89
C LEU A 4 3.48 -1.07 9.59
N ARG A 5 3.50 -2.29 9.11
CA ARG A 5 4.68 -2.96 8.58
C ARG A 5 4.36 -3.53 7.21
N ILE A 6 5.24 -3.24 6.27
CA ILE A 6 5.19 -3.77 4.91
C ILE A 6 6.54 -4.44 4.67
N ASP A 7 6.53 -5.74 4.42
CA ASP A 7 7.69 -6.50 3.97
C ASP A 7 7.47 -6.81 2.49
N GLU A 8 8.41 -6.43 1.65
CA GLU A 8 8.37 -6.64 0.21
C GLU A 8 9.52 -7.56 -0.21
N VAL A 9 9.20 -8.50 -1.10
CA VAL A 9 10.19 -9.35 -1.77
C VAL A 9 9.98 -9.20 -3.26
N ALA A 10 10.96 -8.63 -3.94
CA ALA A 10 10.95 -8.46 -5.39
C ALA A 10 11.17 -9.77 -6.12
N SER A 11 10.87 -9.82 -7.43
CA SER A 11 11.00 -11.02 -8.25
C SER A 11 12.44 -11.51 -8.43
N ASP A 12 13.41 -10.63 -8.23
CA ASP A 12 14.86 -10.93 -8.22
C ASP A 12 15.37 -11.37 -6.84
N GLY A 13 14.49 -11.37 -5.82
CA GLY A 13 14.81 -11.74 -4.45
C GLY A 13 15.22 -10.56 -3.56
N ALA A 14 15.33 -9.34 -4.10
CA ALA A 14 15.60 -8.15 -3.30
C ALA A 14 14.51 -7.92 -2.25
N THR A 15 14.90 -7.48 -1.07
CA THR A 15 14.00 -7.34 0.07
C THR A 15 14.00 -5.92 0.61
N ASP A 16 12.82 -5.33 0.66
CA ASP A 16 12.57 -4.02 1.22
C ASP A 16 11.58 -4.10 2.39
N LEU A 17 11.69 -3.16 3.31
CA LEU A 17 10.80 -3.06 4.45
C LEU A 17 10.41 -1.60 4.67
N ALA A 18 9.11 -1.34 4.84
CA ALA A 18 8.62 -0.08 5.36
C ALA A 18 7.96 -0.31 6.72
N LEU A 19 8.46 0.38 7.74
CA LEU A 19 7.96 0.30 9.11
C LEU A 19 7.49 1.67 9.60
N PHE A 20 6.26 1.70 10.07
CA PHE A 20 5.63 2.80 10.79
C PHE A 20 5.48 2.31 12.24
N ASP A 21 6.30 2.81 13.14
CA ASP A 21 6.36 2.30 14.52
C ASP A 21 5.54 3.14 15.52
N GLY A 22 4.86 4.19 15.04
CA GLY A 22 4.10 5.15 15.83
C GLY A 22 4.91 6.41 16.19
N LYS A 23 6.19 6.46 15.84
CA LYS A 23 7.09 7.62 16.09
C LYS A 23 7.83 8.03 14.84
N GLN A 24 8.30 7.06 14.08
CA GLN A 24 9.01 7.29 12.83
C GLN A 24 8.62 6.29 11.74
N ILE A 25 8.80 6.72 10.52
CA ILE A 25 8.73 5.90 9.32
C ILE A 25 10.17 5.51 8.99
N THR A 26 10.43 4.22 8.86
CA THR A 26 11.72 3.70 8.40
C THR A 26 11.50 2.89 7.12
N VAL A 27 12.25 3.20 6.08
CA VAL A 27 12.33 2.37 4.87
C VAL A 27 13.74 1.80 4.82
N LEU A 28 13.85 0.48 4.74
CA LEU A 28 15.09 -0.27 4.67
C LEU A 28 15.14 -1.04 3.36
N SER A 29 16.19 -0.86 2.57
CA SER A 29 16.58 -1.76 1.49
C SER A 29 17.70 -2.67 2.01
N ALA A 30 17.34 -3.93 2.24
CA ALA A 30 18.25 -4.86 2.90
C ALA A 30 19.43 -5.23 1.99
N ASP A 31 19.19 -5.40 0.69
CA ASP A 31 20.22 -5.78 -0.28
C ASP A 31 21.19 -4.64 -0.55
N GLU A 32 20.73 -3.41 -0.56
CA GLU A 32 21.59 -2.23 -0.70
C GLU A 32 22.23 -1.80 0.63
N ASN A 33 21.79 -2.39 1.74
CA ASN A 33 22.21 -2.08 3.09
C ASN A 33 22.07 -0.58 3.42
N VAL A 34 20.95 0.01 2.97
CA VAL A 34 20.64 1.43 3.21
C VAL A 34 19.25 1.58 3.82
N TYR A 35 19.07 2.65 4.60
CA TYR A 35 17.76 3.00 5.14
C TYR A 35 17.52 4.51 5.13
N ALA A 36 16.25 4.89 5.06
CA ALA A 36 15.78 6.26 5.22
C ALA A 36 14.80 6.36 6.39
N GLN A 37 14.80 7.49 7.10
CA GLN A 37 13.92 7.71 8.24
C GLN A 37 13.34 9.11 8.22
N ALA A 38 12.04 9.21 8.59
CA ALA A 38 11.35 10.47 8.80
C ALA A 38 10.45 10.36 10.05
N PRO A 39 10.16 11.49 10.75
CA PRO A 39 9.14 11.51 11.79
C PRO A 39 7.80 11.02 11.26
N GLN A 40 7.07 10.25 12.05
CA GLN A 40 5.74 9.77 11.69
C GLN A 40 4.67 10.72 12.25
N PRO A 41 3.70 11.17 11.42
CA PRO A 41 2.46 11.78 11.91
C PRO A 41 1.70 10.88 12.89
N PRO A 42 0.91 11.45 13.82
CA PRO A 42 0.29 10.68 14.91
C PRO A 42 -0.69 9.59 14.48
N SER A 43 -1.46 9.81 13.40
CA SER A 43 -2.38 8.82 12.84
C SER A 43 -1.74 8.07 11.69
N ILE A 44 -2.20 6.83 11.43
CA ILE A 44 -1.73 6.06 10.28
C ILE A 44 -2.18 6.67 8.96
N GLU A 45 -3.37 7.28 8.93
CA GLU A 45 -3.89 7.97 7.75
C GLU A 45 -2.98 9.15 7.38
N ASP A 46 -2.67 10.02 8.34
CA ASP A 46 -1.76 11.16 8.11
C ASP A 46 -0.37 10.68 7.73
N ALA A 47 0.11 9.60 8.36
CA ALA A 47 1.40 9.00 8.06
C ALA A 47 1.46 8.44 6.64
N LEU A 48 0.40 7.79 6.14
CA LEU A 48 0.29 7.30 4.77
C LEU A 48 0.22 8.45 3.76
N VAL A 49 -0.56 9.50 4.06
CA VAL A 49 -0.60 10.71 3.24
C VAL A 49 0.79 11.36 3.16
N TYR A 50 1.47 11.53 4.29
CA TYR A 50 2.83 12.06 4.36
C TYR A 50 3.81 11.19 3.57
N PHE A 51 3.73 9.87 3.69
CA PHE A 51 4.58 8.90 2.98
C PHE A 51 4.44 9.02 1.46
N VAL A 52 3.19 9.08 0.97
CA VAL A 52 2.91 9.15 -0.48
C VAL A 52 3.16 10.55 -1.05
N ARG A 53 2.62 11.59 -0.39
CA ARG A 53 2.63 12.96 -0.92
C ARG A 53 3.96 13.67 -0.65
N ASP A 54 4.42 13.63 0.59
CA ASP A 54 5.54 14.47 1.02
C ASP A 54 6.88 13.73 0.87
N LEU A 55 6.94 12.44 1.18
CA LEU A 55 8.13 11.61 0.93
C LEU A 55 8.19 11.04 -0.49
N ARG A 56 7.11 11.19 -1.28
CA ARG A 56 6.96 10.71 -2.66
C ARG A 56 7.23 9.22 -2.83
N MET A 57 6.87 8.45 -1.81
CA MET A 57 6.95 7.00 -1.85
C MET A 57 5.70 6.41 -2.49
N ARG A 58 5.83 5.30 -3.21
CA ARG A 58 4.68 4.61 -3.80
C ARG A 58 4.03 3.68 -2.78
N ALA A 59 2.74 3.82 -2.56
CA ALA A 59 1.93 2.92 -1.75
C ALA A 59 0.54 2.74 -2.38
N PRO A 60 0.43 2.06 -3.52
CA PRO A 60 -0.81 1.98 -4.30
C PRO A 60 -1.97 1.33 -3.56
N LEU A 61 -1.71 0.51 -2.54
CA LEU A 61 -2.74 -0.10 -1.69
C LEU A 61 -3.04 0.69 -0.41
N SER A 62 -2.45 1.88 -0.21
CA SER A 62 -2.65 2.69 1.00
C SER A 62 -4.12 3.01 1.26
N LEU A 63 -4.92 3.19 0.20
CA LEU A 63 -6.35 3.43 0.32
C LEU A 63 -7.09 2.29 1.04
N LEU A 64 -6.66 1.04 0.88
CA LEU A 64 -7.28 -0.10 1.58
C LEU A 64 -7.02 -0.07 3.09
N LEU A 65 -6.04 0.69 3.54
CA LEU A 65 -5.65 0.86 4.95
C LEU A 65 -6.35 2.06 5.58
N SER A 66 -7.02 2.90 4.77
CA SER A 66 -7.80 4.05 5.24
C SER A 66 -9.10 3.58 5.93
N THR A 67 -9.43 4.18 7.06
CA THR A 67 -10.73 4.00 7.71
C THR A 67 -11.88 4.58 6.87
N HIS A 68 -11.56 5.43 5.91
CA HIS A 68 -12.48 6.10 5.01
C HIS A 68 -12.60 5.44 3.62
N VAL A 69 -12.01 4.24 3.42
CA VAL A 69 -12.01 3.54 2.13
C VAL A 69 -13.40 3.44 1.48
N ARG A 70 -14.45 3.28 2.29
CA ARG A 70 -15.84 3.16 1.81
C ARG A 70 -16.37 4.41 1.12
N THR A 71 -15.84 5.57 1.47
CA THR A 71 -16.22 6.87 0.86
C THR A 71 -15.19 7.34 -0.14
N GLU A 72 -13.92 7.09 0.11
CA GLU A 72 -12.81 7.54 -0.74
C GLU A 72 -12.71 6.75 -2.04
N LEU A 73 -12.85 5.42 -1.99
CA LEU A 73 -12.75 4.60 -3.19
C LEU A 73 -13.85 4.91 -4.23
N PRO A 74 -15.15 5.00 -3.87
CA PRO A 74 -16.16 5.44 -4.82
C PRO A 74 -15.96 6.88 -5.32
N ALA A 75 -15.42 7.78 -4.49
CA ALA A 75 -15.17 9.17 -4.88
C ALA A 75 -14.06 9.31 -5.94
N LEU A 76 -13.23 8.30 -6.14
CA LEU A 76 -12.24 8.28 -7.23
C LEU A 76 -12.89 8.07 -8.61
N ALA A 77 -14.11 7.57 -8.68
CA ALA A 77 -14.80 7.23 -9.91
C ALA A 77 -16.02 8.12 -10.15
N LYS A 78 -16.24 8.49 -11.42
CA LYS A 78 -17.49 9.10 -11.91
C LYS A 78 -18.54 8.05 -12.28
N GLU A 79 -18.06 6.89 -12.69
CA GLU A 79 -18.86 5.74 -13.09
C GLU A 79 -18.34 4.50 -12.40
N VAL A 80 -19.25 3.67 -11.90
CA VAL A 80 -18.92 2.38 -11.29
C VAL A 80 -19.85 1.33 -11.90
N ASP A 81 -19.25 0.30 -12.50
CA ASP A 81 -19.95 -0.79 -13.17
C ASP A 81 -19.70 -2.11 -12.42
N TYR A 82 -20.73 -2.90 -12.26
CA TYR A 82 -20.60 -4.31 -12.00
C TYR A 82 -20.31 -5.03 -13.32
N VAL A 83 -19.19 -5.74 -13.39
CA VAL A 83 -18.75 -6.38 -14.64
C VAL A 83 -19.26 -7.83 -14.71
N GLU A 84 -18.88 -8.64 -13.71
CA GLU A 84 -19.20 -10.07 -13.70
C GLU A 84 -18.95 -10.71 -12.32
N SER A 85 -19.41 -11.95 -12.17
CA SER A 85 -18.91 -12.86 -11.12
C SER A 85 -17.88 -13.80 -11.75
N THR A 86 -16.73 -13.95 -11.12
CA THR A 86 -15.63 -14.77 -11.65
C THR A 86 -14.92 -15.52 -10.52
N GLN A 87 -13.89 -16.30 -10.88
CA GLN A 87 -13.08 -17.05 -9.92
C GLN A 87 -11.68 -16.45 -9.80
N ILE A 88 -11.26 -16.12 -8.58
CA ILE A 88 -9.90 -15.75 -8.25
C ILE A 88 -9.33 -16.80 -7.28
N ARG A 89 -8.32 -17.55 -7.73
CA ARG A 89 -7.71 -18.64 -6.94
C ARG A 89 -8.74 -19.64 -6.37
N GLY A 90 -9.79 -19.95 -7.16
CA GLY A 90 -10.86 -20.89 -6.74
C GLY A 90 -11.90 -20.29 -5.80
N GLN A 91 -11.86 -19.00 -5.51
CA GLN A 91 -12.85 -18.31 -4.72
C GLN A 91 -13.71 -17.41 -5.62
N THR A 92 -15.02 -17.49 -5.49
CA THR A 92 -15.96 -16.62 -6.21
C THR A 92 -15.76 -15.17 -5.81
N ALA A 93 -15.68 -14.27 -6.78
CA ALA A 93 -15.49 -12.85 -6.59
C ALA A 93 -16.36 -12.03 -7.52
N HIS A 94 -16.85 -10.90 -7.03
CA HIS A 94 -17.56 -9.88 -7.80
C HIS A 94 -16.56 -8.88 -8.35
N HIS A 95 -16.54 -8.73 -9.68
CA HIS A 95 -15.69 -7.78 -10.39
C HIS A 95 -16.41 -6.47 -10.56
N ILE A 96 -15.85 -5.40 -10.03
CA ILE A 96 -16.33 -4.03 -10.10
C ILE A 96 -15.27 -3.19 -10.80
N ALA A 97 -15.69 -2.34 -11.74
CA ALA A 97 -14.84 -1.39 -12.44
C ALA A 97 -15.28 0.04 -12.13
N GLY A 98 -14.34 0.91 -11.80
CA GLY A 98 -14.56 2.34 -11.60
C GLY A 98 -13.75 3.17 -12.60
N ARG A 99 -14.39 4.17 -13.22
CA ARG A 99 -13.76 5.11 -14.15
C ARG A 99 -13.77 6.51 -13.57
N GLY A 100 -12.58 7.10 -13.40
CA GLY A 100 -12.40 8.45 -12.89
C GLY A 100 -11.59 9.35 -13.81
N ASP A 101 -11.34 10.58 -13.39
CA ASP A 101 -10.52 11.52 -14.14
C ASP A 101 -9.03 11.20 -14.05
N SER A 102 -8.55 10.87 -12.87
CA SER A 102 -7.13 10.64 -12.59
C SER A 102 -6.75 9.17 -12.57
N VAL A 103 -7.69 8.29 -12.19
CA VAL A 103 -7.47 6.85 -12.13
C VAL A 103 -8.69 6.10 -12.63
N ASP A 104 -8.46 4.97 -13.27
CA ASP A 104 -9.45 3.91 -13.40
C ASP A 104 -9.03 2.77 -12.48
N PHE A 105 -9.98 2.09 -11.87
CA PHE A 105 -9.69 0.95 -11.03
C PHE A 105 -10.60 -0.25 -11.34
N GLN A 106 -10.10 -1.42 -11.04
CA GLN A 106 -10.88 -2.66 -11.04
C GLN A 106 -10.60 -3.37 -9.72
N ILE A 107 -11.65 -3.88 -9.08
CA ILE A 107 -11.55 -4.60 -7.83
C ILE A 107 -12.38 -5.88 -7.90
N TRP A 108 -11.81 -6.97 -7.42
CA TRP A 108 -12.49 -8.25 -7.25
C TRP A 108 -12.68 -8.51 -5.77
N ILE A 109 -13.93 -8.55 -5.35
CA ILE A 109 -14.32 -8.67 -3.94
C ILE A 109 -14.89 -10.08 -3.73
N ALA A 110 -14.37 -10.80 -2.74
CA ALA A 110 -14.83 -12.13 -2.40
C ALA A 110 -16.34 -12.16 -2.11
N GLU A 111 -17.03 -13.14 -2.65
CA GLU A 111 -18.41 -13.44 -2.27
C GLU A 111 -18.47 -14.03 -0.85
N GLY A 112 -19.54 -13.71 -0.11
CA GLY A 112 -19.81 -14.30 1.20
C GLY A 112 -19.84 -13.30 2.35
N THR A 113 -19.71 -13.81 3.58
CA THR A 113 -19.88 -13.03 4.81
C THR A 113 -18.69 -12.09 5.13
N SER A 114 -17.56 -12.31 4.48
CA SER A 114 -16.34 -11.49 4.63
C SER A 114 -15.87 -11.00 3.25
N PRO A 115 -16.51 -9.96 2.69
CA PRO A 115 -16.26 -9.46 1.34
C PRO A 115 -14.93 -8.68 1.29
N LEU A 116 -13.81 -9.39 1.26
CA LEU A 116 -12.48 -8.81 1.21
C LEU A 116 -11.97 -8.76 -0.25
N PRO A 117 -11.16 -7.76 -0.62
CA PRO A 117 -10.57 -7.69 -1.95
C PRO A 117 -9.58 -8.85 -2.17
N LEU A 118 -9.72 -9.52 -3.32
CA LEU A 118 -8.83 -10.60 -3.77
C LEU A 118 -7.87 -10.13 -4.86
N ARG A 119 -8.27 -9.11 -5.62
CA ARG A 119 -7.47 -8.53 -6.68
C ARG A 119 -7.81 -7.07 -6.86
N ILE A 120 -6.81 -6.27 -7.16
CA ILE A 120 -6.95 -4.86 -7.52
C ILE A 120 -6.09 -4.57 -8.76
N VAL A 121 -6.63 -3.73 -9.65
CA VAL A 121 -5.89 -3.12 -10.75
C VAL A 121 -6.19 -1.64 -10.76
N ILE A 122 -5.15 -0.80 -10.82
CA ILE A 122 -5.24 0.66 -10.88
C ILE A 122 -4.51 1.13 -12.13
N THR A 123 -5.14 1.98 -12.94
CA THR A 123 -4.53 2.64 -14.10
C THR A 123 -4.40 4.12 -13.79
N TYR A 124 -3.19 4.66 -13.80
CA TYR A 124 -2.90 6.07 -13.53
C TYR A 124 -2.98 6.88 -14.82
N LYS A 125 -4.12 7.52 -15.07
CA LYS A 125 -4.44 8.17 -16.34
C LYS A 125 -3.63 9.44 -16.61
N LEU A 126 -3.21 10.14 -15.56
CA LEU A 126 -2.46 11.40 -15.65
C LEU A 126 -0.95 11.19 -15.76
N GLU A 127 -0.46 9.97 -15.53
CA GLU A 127 0.95 9.64 -15.69
C GLU A 127 1.27 9.28 -17.15
N GLN A 128 2.47 9.65 -17.60
CA GLN A 128 2.92 9.32 -18.96
C GLN A 128 2.94 7.79 -19.17
N GLY A 129 2.34 7.32 -20.26
CA GLY A 129 2.22 5.91 -20.57
C GLY A 129 1.10 5.20 -19.81
N GLN A 130 0.36 5.91 -18.96
CA GLN A 130 -0.76 5.38 -18.16
C GLN A 130 -0.41 4.05 -17.47
N PRO A 131 0.61 4.06 -16.60
CA PRO A 131 1.10 2.85 -15.96
C PRO A 131 -0.01 2.16 -15.16
N ARG A 132 0.06 0.82 -15.10
CA ARG A 132 -0.88 0.00 -14.36
C ARG A 132 -0.19 -0.65 -13.18
N PHE A 133 -0.82 -0.57 -12.02
CA PHE A 133 -0.52 -1.39 -10.86
C PHE A 133 -1.53 -2.53 -10.79
N ALA A 134 -1.06 -3.75 -10.55
CA ALA A 134 -1.93 -4.91 -10.34
C ALA A 134 -1.43 -5.71 -9.14
N ALA A 135 -2.34 -6.11 -8.26
CA ALA A 135 -2.05 -6.95 -7.10
C ALA A 135 -3.12 -8.02 -6.93
N GLU A 136 -2.69 -9.23 -6.59
CA GLU A 136 -3.54 -10.27 -6.01
C GLU A 136 -3.29 -10.33 -4.51
N ILE A 137 -4.36 -10.46 -3.73
CA ILE A 137 -4.33 -10.39 -2.28
C ILE A 137 -4.86 -11.72 -1.74
N SER A 138 -4.09 -12.36 -0.88
CA SER A 138 -4.43 -13.64 -0.27
C SER A 138 -4.10 -13.63 1.23
N ASP A 139 -4.46 -14.70 1.91
CA ASP A 139 -4.08 -14.96 3.30
C ASP A 139 -4.52 -13.85 4.27
N TRP A 140 -5.72 -13.32 4.02
CA TRP A 140 -6.31 -12.30 4.87
C TRP A 140 -6.44 -12.77 6.32
N ASN A 141 -5.84 -12.03 7.25
CA ASN A 141 -6.04 -12.17 8.68
C ASN A 141 -6.57 -10.85 9.26
N ILE A 142 -7.87 -10.79 9.51
CA ILE A 142 -8.55 -9.59 10.03
C ILE A 142 -8.54 -9.48 11.56
N SER A 143 -7.97 -10.47 12.23
CA SER A 143 -7.85 -10.49 13.71
C SER A 143 -6.46 -10.97 14.14
N PRO A 144 -5.39 -10.35 13.64
CA PRO A 144 -4.03 -10.80 13.92
C PRO A 144 -3.66 -10.57 15.38
N LYS A 145 -2.88 -11.50 15.92
CA LYS A 145 -2.19 -11.31 17.21
C LYS A 145 -0.75 -10.95 16.92
N PHE A 146 -0.36 -9.74 17.24
CA PHE A 146 1.01 -9.27 17.05
C PHE A 146 1.86 -9.58 18.27
N SER A 147 3.09 -10.04 18.02
CA SER A 147 4.13 -10.12 19.07
C SER A 147 4.66 -8.74 19.41
N GLY A 148 5.28 -8.59 20.59
CA GLY A 148 5.81 -7.29 21.03
C GLY A 148 6.91 -6.70 20.14
N ASN A 149 7.54 -7.53 19.29
CA ASN A 149 8.60 -7.13 18.37
C ASN A 149 8.14 -6.96 16.90
N THR A 150 6.85 -7.20 16.58
CA THR A 150 6.35 -7.08 15.21
C THR A 150 6.63 -5.71 14.59
N PHE A 151 6.51 -4.66 15.39
CA PHE A 151 6.74 -3.27 14.96
C PHE A 151 8.08 -2.72 15.50
N GLN A 152 9.06 -3.58 15.63
CA GLN A 152 10.42 -3.21 15.96
C GLN A 152 11.35 -3.62 14.83
N LEU A 153 12.32 -2.78 14.52
CA LEU A 153 13.32 -3.04 13.49
C LEU A 153 14.71 -2.87 14.11
N ALA A 154 15.48 -3.94 14.10
CA ALA A 154 16.91 -3.86 14.33
C ALA A 154 17.57 -3.61 12.98
N LEU A 155 18.08 -2.40 12.78
CA LEU A 155 18.86 -2.07 11.59
C LEU A 155 20.15 -2.91 11.54
N PRO A 156 20.58 -3.38 10.35
CA PRO A 156 21.88 -3.99 10.20
C PRO A 156 23.00 -3.06 10.71
N LYS A 157 24.06 -3.62 11.32
CA LYS A 157 25.12 -2.82 11.96
C LYS A 157 25.81 -1.84 10.98
N ASP A 158 25.92 -2.26 9.72
CA ASP A 158 26.61 -1.49 8.68
C ASP A 158 25.65 -0.77 7.74
N ALA A 159 24.35 -0.73 8.08
CA ALA A 159 23.37 -0.04 7.25
C ALA A 159 23.63 1.45 7.25
N ARG A 160 23.69 2.02 6.05
CA ARG A 160 23.98 3.42 5.84
C ARG A 160 22.67 4.23 5.75
N LYS A 161 22.56 5.26 6.57
CA LYS A 161 21.42 6.19 6.46
C LYS A 161 21.55 7.07 5.23
N ILE A 162 20.48 7.13 4.45
CA ILE A 162 20.32 8.03 3.31
C ILE A 162 19.08 8.91 3.51
N PRO A 163 18.99 10.10 2.91
CA PRO A 163 17.75 10.88 2.90
C PRO A 163 16.72 10.23 1.95
N PHE A 164 15.43 10.52 2.17
CA PHE A 164 14.43 10.26 1.13
C PHE A 164 14.76 11.11 -0.11
N ALA A 165 14.46 10.59 -1.31
CA ALA A 165 14.82 11.25 -2.57
C ALA A 165 14.31 12.71 -2.65
N VAL A 166 13.12 12.98 -2.12
CA VAL A 166 12.54 14.33 -2.08
C VAL A 166 13.36 15.30 -1.23
N GLN A 167 14.03 14.82 -0.19
CA GLN A 167 14.87 15.66 0.70
C GLN A 167 16.17 16.11 0.03
N LEU A 168 16.59 15.43 -1.05
CA LEU A 168 17.73 15.83 -1.88
C LEU A 168 17.39 16.96 -2.86
N LEU A 169 16.09 17.20 -3.11
CA LEU A 169 15.58 18.21 -4.04
C LEU A 169 15.14 19.50 -3.33
N ALA A 170 15.14 19.51 -2.00
CA ALA A 170 14.87 20.71 -1.22
C ALA A 170 16.07 21.69 -1.33
N PRO A 171 15.83 22.98 -1.66
CA PRO A 171 16.88 23.99 -1.77
C PRO A 171 17.56 24.30 -0.44
#